data_c85f2df66aca25e18b01cf7cc0bf48ae
#
_entry.id   c85f2df66aca25e18b01cf7cc0bf48ae
#
_cell.length_a   1.000
_cell.length_b   1.000
_cell.length_c   1.000
_cell.angle_alpha   90.00
_cell.angle_beta   90.00
_cell.angle_gamma   90.00
#
_symmetry.space_group_name_H-M   'P 1'
#
loop_
_entity.id
_entity.type
_entity.pdbx_description
1 polymer ?
#
loop_
_entity_poly.entity_id
_entity_poly.type
_entity_poly.pdbx_seq_one_letter_code
_entity_poly.pdbx_strand_id
1 'polypeptide(L)'
;MLMMRMMPMTTTTPQRAGRSYLFESESMKFCFNLTTTLCMLLALSGGAFAQQKQTPPAAASAAANAAPESKPLPAPSSAAQKLYEAARNDLLQIRVLLRNGLTQSSVGSGFLVGESDLVVTNYHVMSQIALEPDVYVGEFVDTNGARGSVELLAVDVLHDLAVVRVSRKGTGFFQVPKQTNELKTLTQGQYLYSLGNPLDLGFAISEGSYNGIIGRAFYDQLMFTGPINSGMSGGPNINADGQIAGVNVSKHLGGELVSFLVPAKFVVELLQKVQAAPAQIAAKSSKDFVAEIGRQLNEHQRLMVDKLLEKPLSLKTLGPYAVPVRESDQMRCWGRSNIKPENSYIFDQLNCQMESSIYVSHQLQTGHISIQHYYTRSKDLGSVRFSHLNSVNFKGRSGGVTKDARLTAPSCTEEFIDNQQLSMRAVMCVRGYRKFAQLYDFSLQTASTDQSLMHLQSRLDLKGVSFENGTRVAKLFLEALGKGGQEAKASKASKATKAANQAKDPKEVKNTSEVKAQ
;
A
#
# COMPACT_ATOMS: atom_id res chain seq x y z
N MET A 1 24.33 -14.42 23.77
CA MET A 1 25.06 -13.59 22.78
C MET A 1 25.35 -14.50 21.60
N LEU A 2 24.37 -14.64 20.72
CA LEU A 2 24.48 -15.55 19.57
C LEU A 2 24.64 -14.67 18.33
N MET A 3 25.87 -14.55 17.83
CA MET A 3 26.16 -13.97 16.53
C MET A 3 25.72 -14.95 15.46
N MET A 4 24.64 -14.64 14.77
CA MET A 4 24.29 -15.27 13.50
C MET A 4 25.47 -15.08 12.53
N ARG A 5 26.26 -16.12 12.27
CA ARG A 5 27.32 -16.11 11.25
C ARG A 5 26.68 -16.05 9.87
N MET A 6 26.44 -14.86 9.37
CA MET A 6 26.16 -14.65 7.96
C MET A 6 27.49 -14.63 7.20
N MET A 7 27.70 -15.61 6.32
CA MET A 7 28.82 -15.59 5.40
C MET A 7 28.66 -14.44 4.38
N PRO A 8 29.73 -13.72 4.03
CA PRO A 8 29.68 -12.70 3.01
C PRO A 8 29.33 -13.32 1.66
N MET A 9 28.33 -12.78 0.98
CA MET A 9 28.03 -13.11 -0.42
C MET A 9 29.19 -12.64 -1.29
N THR A 10 30.01 -13.57 -1.77
CA THR A 10 30.96 -13.33 -2.84
C THR A 10 30.21 -13.16 -4.15
N THR A 11 30.33 -12.01 -4.77
CA THR A 11 29.89 -11.72 -6.13
C THR A 11 30.80 -12.43 -7.11
N THR A 12 30.45 -13.63 -7.54
CA THR A 12 31.03 -14.27 -8.70
C THR A 12 30.21 -13.92 -9.93
N THR A 13 30.80 -13.12 -10.80
CA THR A 13 30.35 -12.88 -12.18
C THR A 13 30.43 -14.17 -12.98
N PRO A 14 29.37 -14.65 -13.66
CA PRO A 14 29.49 -15.77 -14.58
C PRO A 14 30.07 -15.30 -15.91
N GLN A 15 31.24 -15.85 -16.27
CA GLN A 15 31.77 -15.79 -17.63
C GLN A 15 30.81 -16.49 -18.60
N ARG A 16 30.56 -15.82 -19.72
CA ARG A 16 29.86 -16.36 -20.90
C ARG A 16 30.65 -17.54 -21.48
N ALA A 17 30.05 -18.71 -21.49
CA ALA A 17 30.40 -19.77 -22.42
C ALA A 17 29.20 -20.01 -23.33
N GLY A 18 29.37 -19.67 -24.60
CA GLY A 18 28.39 -19.93 -25.65
C GLY A 18 28.27 -21.43 -25.93
N ARG A 19 27.07 -21.93 -26.00
CA ARG A 19 26.70 -23.15 -26.76
C ARG A 19 25.28 -23.00 -27.28
N SER A 20 25.19 -22.85 -28.57
CA SER A 20 24.00 -23.00 -29.41
C SER A 20 23.47 -24.43 -29.31
N TYR A 21 22.20 -24.59 -28.96
CA TYR A 21 21.42 -25.79 -29.28
C TYR A 21 20.17 -25.34 -30.03
N LEU A 22 20.19 -25.68 -31.31
CA LEU A 22 19.01 -25.86 -32.15
C LEU A 22 18.23 -27.01 -31.57
N PHE A 23 16.94 -26.82 -31.31
CA PHE A 23 15.98 -27.90 -31.12
C PHE A 23 14.80 -27.66 -32.04
N GLU A 24 14.64 -28.60 -32.91
CA GLU A 24 13.60 -28.74 -33.92
C GLU A 24 12.21 -28.87 -33.31
N SER A 25 11.27 -28.30 -34.03
CA SER A 25 9.82 -28.46 -33.83
C SER A 25 9.38 -29.81 -34.40
N GLU A 26 8.92 -30.74 -33.56
CA GLU A 26 8.02 -31.78 -34.06
C GLU A 26 6.92 -32.11 -33.02
N SER A 27 5.69 -32.05 -33.54
CA SER A 27 4.56 -32.94 -33.22
C SER A 27 3.92 -32.87 -31.84
N MET A 28 2.86 -32.06 -31.73
CA MET A 28 1.69 -32.39 -30.90
C MET A 28 0.38 -32.14 -31.62
N LYS A 29 0.14 -32.96 -32.66
CA LYS A 29 -1.20 -33.25 -33.21
C LYS A 29 -1.54 -34.66 -32.80
N PHE A 30 -2.28 -34.85 -31.70
CA PHE A 30 -3.11 -36.06 -31.44
C PHE A 30 -3.75 -35.85 -30.06
N CYS A 31 -5.00 -35.43 -30.05
CA CYS A 31 -6.06 -35.69 -29.06
C CYS A 31 -7.23 -34.72 -29.25
N PHE A 32 -7.84 -34.75 -30.43
CA PHE A 32 -9.18 -34.21 -30.63
C PHE A 32 -9.92 -35.25 -31.52
N ASN A 33 -10.53 -36.24 -30.88
CA ASN A 33 -11.64 -37.06 -31.40
C ASN A 33 -11.85 -38.23 -30.44
N LEU A 34 -12.68 -38.09 -29.44
CA LEU A 34 -13.43 -39.19 -28.79
C LEU A 34 -14.36 -38.63 -27.69
N THR A 35 -15.32 -37.78 -28.01
CA THR A 35 -16.47 -37.48 -27.10
C THR A 35 -17.67 -36.90 -27.84
N THR A 36 -17.97 -37.38 -29.05
CA THR A 36 -19.20 -37.00 -29.79
C THR A 36 -19.95 -38.22 -30.37
N THR A 37 -19.96 -39.34 -29.66
CA THR A 37 -20.75 -40.52 -30.10
C THR A 37 -21.33 -41.30 -28.91
N LEU A 38 -21.97 -40.65 -27.94
CA LEU A 38 -22.76 -41.33 -26.91
C LEU A 38 -23.90 -40.46 -26.38
N CYS A 39 -24.67 -39.82 -27.23
CA CYS A 39 -25.93 -39.15 -26.87
C CYS A 39 -27.00 -39.30 -27.97
N MET A 40 -27.12 -40.49 -28.56
CA MET A 40 -28.23 -40.80 -29.45
C MET A 40 -28.59 -42.28 -29.39
N LEU A 41 -29.10 -42.77 -28.26
CA LEU A 41 -29.83 -44.05 -28.14
C LEU A 41 -30.39 -44.17 -26.71
N LEU A 42 -31.43 -43.39 -26.36
CA LEU A 42 -32.37 -43.66 -25.25
C LEU A 42 -33.57 -42.73 -25.37
N ALA A 43 -34.38 -42.96 -26.41
CA ALA A 43 -35.70 -42.38 -26.52
C ALA A 43 -36.63 -43.45 -27.17
N LEU A 44 -37.12 -44.37 -26.37
CA LEU A 44 -38.29 -45.20 -26.66
C LEU A 44 -38.61 -46.03 -25.44
N SER A 45 -39.33 -45.48 -24.44
CA SER A 45 -40.20 -46.27 -23.56
C SER A 45 -41.32 -45.30 -23.11
N GLY A 46 -42.51 -45.51 -23.72
CA GLY A 46 -43.69 -44.78 -23.41
C GLY A 46 -44.24 -45.15 -22.03
N GLY A 47 -44.63 -44.12 -21.29
CA GLY A 47 -45.41 -44.24 -20.05
C GLY A 47 -46.46 -43.15 -20.09
N ALA A 48 -47.73 -43.53 -20.36
CA ALA A 48 -48.88 -42.69 -20.32
C ALA A 48 -49.11 -42.19 -18.87
N PHE A 49 -49.05 -40.88 -18.65
CA PHE A 49 -49.60 -40.23 -17.46
C PHE A 49 -50.70 -39.25 -17.89
N ALA A 50 -51.85 -39.44 -17.25
CA ALA A 50 -53.11 -38.75 -17.45
C ALA A 50 -52.93 -37.22 -17.30
N GLN A 51 -53.38 -36.48 -18.30
CA GLN A 51 -53.60 -35.03 -18.22
C GLN A 51 -54.77 -34.69 -17.31
N GLN A 52 -54.50 -34.18 -16.12
CA GLN A 52 -55.48 -33.47 -15.32
C GLN A 52 -55.65 -32.05 -15.85
N LYS A 53 -56.83 -31.76 -16.41
CA LYS A 53 -57.26 -30.40 -16.78
C LYS A 53 -57.29 -29.51 -15.55
N GLN A 54 -56.35 -28.61 -15.44
CA GLN A 54 -56.43 -27.46 -14.52
C GLN A 54 -57.14 -26.32 -15.24
N THR A 55 -58.27 -25.89 -14.70
CA THR A 55 -58.97 -24.66 -15.04
C THR A 55 -58.10 -23.45 -14.71
N PRO A 56 -58.04 -22.42 -15.57
CA PRO A 56 -57.25 -21.22 -15.26
C PRO A 56 -57.95 -20.43 -14.14
N PRO A 57 -57.19 -19.94 -13.15
CA PRO A 57 -57.73 -19.01 -12.16
C PRO A 57 -58.01 -17.66 -12.82
N ALA A 58 -59.11 -17.05 -12.40
CA ALA A 58 -59.56 -15.74 -12.84
C ALA A 58 -58.48 -14.68 -12.79
N ALA A 59 -58.41 -13.84 -13.85
CA ALA A 59 -57.53 -12.72 -13.92
C ALA A 59 -57.71 -11.77 -12.73
N ALA A 60 -56.77 -11.85 -11.75
CA ALA A 60 -56.57 -10.76 -10.82
C ALA A 60 -55.86 -9.62 -11.54
N SER A 61 -56.54 -8.48 -11.61
CA SER A 61 -56.01 -7.21 -12.08
C SER A 61 -54.63 -6.94 -11.45
N ALA A 62 -53.57 -7.11 -12.24
CA ALA A 62 -52.25 -6.68 -11.84
C ALA A 62 -52.24 -5.14 -11.85
N ALA A 63 -52.40 -4.55 -10.70
CA ALA A 63 -51.96 -3.18 -10.49
C ALA A 63 -50.46 -3.13 -10.88
N ALA A 64 -50.16 -2.50 -11.97
CA ALA A 64 -48.78 -2.22 -12.39
C ALA A 64 -48.10 -1.43 -11.27
N ASN A 65 -47.25 -2.09 -10.51
CA ASN A 65 -46.27 -1.42 -9.67
C ASN A 65 -45.38 -0.63 -10.65
N ALA A 66 -45.69 0.66 -10.84
CA ALA A 66 -44.78 1.60 -11.43
C ALA A 66 -43.49 1.52 -10.63
N ALA A 67 -42.40 1.11 -11.29
CA ALA A 67 -41.07 1.23 -10.72
C ALA A 67 -40.93 2.67 -10.21
N PRO A 68 -40.37 2.90 -9.00
CA PRO A 68 -40.18 4.24 -8.50
C PRO A 68 -39.39 5.02 -9.57
N GLU A 69 -40.00 6.10 -10.08
CA GLU A 69 -39.29 7.03 -10.93
C GLU A 69 -38.01 7.42 -10.25
N SER A 70 -36.88 7.02 -10.84
CA SER A 70 -35.56 7.44 -10.37
C SER A 70 -35.56 8.97 -10.46
N LYS A 71 -35.54 9.65 -9.31
CA LYS A 71 -35.35 11.10 -9.29
C LYS A 71 -34.14 11.41 -10.17
N PRO A 72 -34.26 12.34 -11.13
CA PRO A 72 -33.14 12.72 -11.96
C PRO A 72 -31.99 13.15 -11.01
N LEU A 73 -30.78 12.66 -11.29
CA LEU A 73 -29.59 13.08 -10.58
C LEU A 73 -29.53 14.61 -10.59
N PRO A 74 -29.19 15.25 -9.46
CA PRO A 74 -29.08 16.71 -9.45
C PRO A 74 -28.08 17.13 -10.51
N ALA A 75 -28.46 18.14 -11.32
CA ALA A 75 -27.55 18.72 -12.30
C ALA A 75 -26.27 19.23 -11.63
N PRO A 76 -25.11 19.19 -12.30
CA PRO A 76 -23.88 19.78 -11.79
C PRO A 76 -24.12 21.22 -11.35
N SER A 77 -23.46 21.67 -10.27
CA SER A 77 -23.62 23.05 -9.81
C SER A 77 -23.21 24.03 -10.91
N SER A 78 -23.81 25.21 -10.93
CA SER A 78 -23.41 26.27 -11.87
C SER A 78 -21.94 26.69 -11.70
N ALA A 79 -21.38 26.49 -10.50
CA ALA A 79 -19.97 26.68 -10.22
C ALA A 79 -19.10 25.65 -10.93
N ALA A 80 -19.46 24.35 -10.84
CA ALA A 80 -18.74 23.29 -11.53
C ALA A 80 -18.74 23.50 -13.05
N GLN A 81 -19.87 23.87 -13.63
CA GLN A 81 -19.96 24.15 -15.06
C GLN A 81 -19.01 25.27 -15.50
N LYS A 82 -19.00 26.39 -14.78
CA LYS A 82 -18.11 27.54 -15.07
C LYS A 82 -16.64 27.16 -14.91
N LEU A 83 -16.30 26.43 -13.83
CA LEU A 83 -14.93 25.96 -13.58
C LEU A 83 -14.46 25.01 -14.66
N TYR A 84 -15.31 24.08 -15.10
CA TYR A 84 -14.96 23.15 -16.17
C TYR A 84 -14.69 23.87 -17.49
N GLU A 85 -15.57 24.79 -17.91
CA GLU A 85 -15.39 25.56 -19.15
C GLU A 85 -14.11 26.40 -19.14
N ALA A 86 -13.76 27.00 -18.00
CA ALA A 86 -12.53 27.76 -17.86
C ALA A 86 -11.28 26.87 -17.85
N ALA A 87 -11.35 25.70 -17.23
CA ALA A 87 -10.22 24.78 -17.01
C ALA A 87 -9.93 23.85 -18.19
N ARG A 88 -10.93 23.52 -19.01
CA ARG A 88 -10.88 22.41 -19.97
C ARG A 88 -9.69 22.47 -20.94
N ASN A 89 -9.27 23.66 -21.33
CA ASN A 89 -8.15 23.80 -22.26
C ASN A 89 -6.78 23.47 -21.64
N ASP A 90 -6.68 23.46 -20.32
CA ASP A 90 -5.45 23.13 -19.59
C ASP A 90 -5.48 21.71 -19.01
N LEU A 91 -6.53 20.93 -19.26
CA LEU A 91 -6.65 19.51 -18.90
C LEU A 91 -6.09 18.61 -19.99
N LEU A 92 -5.27 17.65 -19.60
CA LEU A 92 -4.67 16.66 -20.49
C LEU A 92 -4.92 15.26 -19.97
N GLN A 93 -5.26 14.35 -20.88
CA GLN A 93 -5.10 12.93 -20.64
C GLN A 93 -3.63 12.57 -20.89
N ILE A 94 -3.01 11.89 -19.96
CA ILE A 94 -1.63 11.41 -20.06
C ILE A 94 -1.66 9.91 -20.30
N ARG A 95 -1.07 9.48 -21.40
CA ARG A 95 -1.03 8.09 -21.84
C ARG A 95 0.41 7.59 -21.87
N VAL A 96 0.62 6.39 -21.38
CA VAL A 96 1.89 5.67 -21.56
C VAL A 96 1.66 4.53 -22.55
N LEU A 97 2.43 4.54 -23.61
CA LEU A 97 2.31 3.61 -24.73
C LEU A 97 3.55 2.71 -24.79
N LEU A 98 3.38 1.47 -25.23
CA LEU A 98 4.50 0.64 -25.67
C LEU A 98 5.15 1.31 -26.89
N ARG A 99 6.47 1.50 -26.87
CA ARG A 99 7.20 2.11 -27.99
C ARG A 99 7.02 1.33 -29.30
N ASN A 100 6.96 0.00 -29.20
CA ASN A 100 6.66 -0.86 -30.33
C ASN A 100 5.14 -1.07 -30.43
N GLY A 101 4.53 -0.54 -31.50
CA GLY A 101 3.10 -0.72 -31.77
C GLY A 101 2.17 0.30 -31.12
N LEU A 102 2.69 1.23 -30.31
CA LEU A 102 1.96 2.34 -29.67
C LEU A 102 0.67 1.92 -28.94
N THR A 103 0.67 0.71 -28.40
CA THR A 103 -0.45 0.20 -27.59
C THR A 103 -0.42 0.83 -26.19
N GLN A 104 -1.58 1.28 -25.72
CA GLN A 104 -1.72 1.90 -24.38
C GLN A 104 -1.42 0.90 -23.27
N SER A 105 -0.57 1.29 -22.35
CA SER A 105 -0.18 0.52 -21.18
C SER A 105 -0.66 1.14 -19.86
N SER A 106 -0.69 2.47 -19.78
CA SER A 106 -1.20 3.22 -18.65
C SER A 106 -1.91 4.47 -19.12
N VAL A 107 -2.86 4.97 -18.32
CA VAL A 107 -3.57 6.21 -18.58
C VAL A 107 -3.87 6.94 -17.27
N GLY A 108 -3.79 8.24 -17.30
CA GLY A 108 -4.15 9.14 -16.24
C GLY A 108 -4.54 10.51 -16.77
N SER A 109 -4.63 11.46 -15.89
CA SER A 109 -4.88 12.87 -16.19
C SER A 109 -3.67 13.71 -15.81
N GLY A 110 -3.61 14.92 -16.32
CA GLY A 110 -2.65 15.95 -15.94
C GLY A 110 -3.23 17.33 -16.23
N PHE A 111 -2.54 18.35 -15.78
CA PHE A 111 -2.94 19.73 -16.03
C PHE A 111 -1.72 20.61 -16.28
N LEU A 112 -1.88 21.54 -17.23
CA LEU A 112 -0.87 22.54 -17.56
C LEU A 112 -0.78 23.59 -16.43
N VAL A 113 0.46 23.99 -16.08
CA VAL A 113 0.73 24.93 -15.02
C VAL A 113 1.01 26.32 -15.61
N GLY A 114 0.15 27.27 -15.30
CA GLY A 114 0.23 28.63 -15.82
C GLY A 114 0.25 28.65 -17.36
N GLU A 115 1.02 29.58 -17.93
CA GLU A 115 1.24 29.70 -19.37
C GLU A 115 2.44 28.88 -19.87
N SER A 116 2.93 27.94 -19.03
CA SER A 116 4.10 27.13 -19.35
C SER A 116 3.74 25.85 -20.15
N ASP A 117 4.76 25.12 -20.57
CA ASP A 117 4.67 23.80 -21.17
C ASP A 117 4.78 22.67 -20.14
N LEU A 118 4.76 23.02 -18.85
CA LEU A 118 4.84 22.07 -17.74
C LEU A 118 3.48 21.52 -17.37
N VAL A 119 3.43 20.22 -17.18
CA VAL A 119 2.23 19.50 -16.74
C VAL A 119 2.53 18.76 -15.46
N VAL A 120 1.64 18.86 -14.48
CA VAL A 120 1.63 18.04 -13.29
C VAL A 120 0.73 16.82 -13.51
N THR A 121 1.21 15.66 -13.05
CA THR A 121 0.47 14.38 -13.04
C THR A 121 0.96 13.51 -11.88
N ASN A 122 0.44 12.28 -11.71
CA ASN A 122 0.95 11.35 -10.72
C ASN A 122 2.19 10.58 -11.22
N TYR A 123 3.06 10.22 -10.28
CA TYR A 123 4.20 9.33 -10.55
C TYR A 123 3.74 7.96 -11.07
N HIS A 124 2.71 7.36 -10.47
CA HIS A 124 2.25 6.03 -10.88
C HIS A 124 1.78 5.99 -12.35
N VAL A 125 1.28 7.12 -12.90
CA VAL A 125 0.96 7.25 -14.33
C VAL A 125 2.23 7.17 -15.18
N MET A 126 3.33 7.80 -14.74
CA MET A 126 4.59 7.94 -15.46
C MET A 126 5.64 6.89 -15.08
N SER A 127 5.36 6.02 -14.12
CA SER A 127 6.33 5.09 -13.51
C SER A 127 7.02 4.16 -14.53
N GLN A 128 6.30 3.73 -15.57
CA GLN A 128 6.84 2.87 -16.61
C GLN A 128 7.91 3.60 -17.44
N ILE A 129 7.69 4.88 -17.77
CA ILE A 129 8.68 5.70 -18.49
C ILE A 129 9.89 5.97 -17.58
N ALA A 130 9.66 6.29 -16.30
CA ALA A 130 10.73 6.52 -15.35
C ALA A 130 11.65 5.30 -15.17
N LEU A 131 11.07 4.10 -15.18
CA LEU A 131 11.81 2.86 -14.92
C LEU A 131 12.31 2.17 -16.20
N GLU A 132 11.59 2.29 -17.33
CA GLU A 132 11.84 1.53 -18.55
C GLU A 132 11.59 2.39 -19.82
N PRO A 133 12.32 3.51 -20.00
CA PRO A 133 12.09 4.46 -21.11
C PRO A 133 12.40 3.88 -22.49
N ASP A 134 13.20 2.82 -22.57
CA ASP A 134 13.46 2.12 -23.83
C ASP A 134 12.25 1.32 -24.31
N VAL A 135 11.32 0.99 -23.39
CA VAL A 135 10.12 0.19 -23.65
C VAL A 135 8.90 1.08 -23.85
N TYR A 136 8.83 2.21 -23.12
CA TYR A 136 7.62 3.04 -23.05
C TYR A 136 7.88 4.46 -23.54
N VAL A 137 6.80 5.10 -24.05
CA VAL A 137 6.77 6.48 -24.52
C VAL A 137 5.51 7.17 -24.03
N GLY A 138 5.59 8.48 -23.76
CA GLY A 138 4.48 9.31 -23.30
C GLY A 138 3.78 10.03 -24.44
N GLU A 139 2.46 10.05 -24.38
CA GLU A 139 1.58 10.84 -25.24
C GLU A 139 0.58 11.61 -24.38
N PHE A 140 0.23 12.83 -24.76
CA PHE A 140 -0.95 13.50 -24.22
C PHE A 140 -2.07 13.57 -25.25
N VAL A 141 -3.30 13.64 -24.76
CA VAL A 141 -4.50 13.96 -25.55
C VAL A 141 -5.24 15.08 -24.83
N ASP A 142 -5.54 16.17 -25.52
CA ASP A 142 -6.31 17.27 -24.96
C ASP A 142 -7.82 17.08 -25.12
N THR A 143 -8.61 18.02 -24.61
CA THR A 143 -10.09 17.99 -24.67
C THR A 143 -10.66 18.08 -26.09
N ASN A 144 -9.86 18.51 -27.06
CA ASN A 144 -10.25 18.58 -28.49
C ASN A 144 -9.74 17.38 -29.30
N GLY A 145 -9.05 16.43 -28.64
CA GLY A 145 -8.47 15.24 -29.26
C GLY A 145 -7.10 15.46 -29.90
N ALA A 146 -6.50 16.68 -29.78
CA ALA A 146 -5.14 16.92 -30.23
C ALA A 146 -4.15 16.14 -29.39
N ARG A 147 -3.11 15.58 -30.05
CA ARG A 147 -2.11 14.71 -29.43
C ARG A 147 -0.71 15.29 -29.55
N GLY A 148 0.16 14.91 -28.64
CA GLY A 148 1.55 15.27 -28.68
C GLY A 148 2.39 14.46 -27.72
N SER A 149 3.71 14.66 -27.79
CA SER A 149 4.68 13.95 -26.96
C SER A 149 4.68 14.46 -25.51
N VAL A 150 5.05 13.56 -24.61
CA VAL A 150 5.25 13.84 -23.17
C VAL A 150 6.67 13.46 -22.81
N GLU A 151 7.42 14.40 -22.25
CA GLU A 151 8.76 14.23 -21.72
C GLU A 151 8.73 14.28 -20.19
N LEU A 152 9.26 13.24 -19.51
CA LEU A 152 9.35 13.21 -18.03
C LEU A 152 10.51 14.10 -17.58
N LEU A 153 10.23 15.03 -16.66
CA LEU A 153 11.23 15.96 -16.12
C LEU A 153 11.62 15.67 -14.68
N ALA A 154 10.65 15.36 -13.83
CA ALA A 154 10.88 15.10 -12.42
C ALA A 154 9.86 14.13 -11.84
N VAL A 155 10.28 13.42 -10.78
CA VAL A 155 9.43 12.49 -10.03
C VAL A 155 9.54 12.73 -8.53
N ASP A 156 8.43 12.58 -7.84
CA ASP A 156 8.34 12.48 -6.40
C ASP A 156 7.55 11.20 -6.07
N VAL A 157 8.29 10.12 -5.82
CA VAL A 157 7.71 8.79 -5.55
C VAL A 157 7.00 8.75 -4.21
N LEU A 158 7.46 9.56 -3.24
CA LEU A 158 6.94 9.56 -1.88
C LEU A 158 5.54 10.19 -1.81
N HIS A 159 5.29 11.20 -2.65
CA HIS A 159 4.01 11.89 -2.75
C HIS A 159 3.23 11.52 -4.03
N ASP A 160 3.73 10.55 -4.79
CA ASP A 160 3.10 10.09 -6.05
C ASP A 160 2.87 11.23 -7.06
N LEU A 161 3.86 12.10 -7.28
CA LEU A 161 3.82 13.20 -8.24
C LEU A 161 4.87 13.06 -9.33
N ALA A 162 4.56 13.60 -10.50
CA ALA A 162 5.50 13.78 -11.60
C ALA A 162 5.26 15.12 -12.29
N VAL A 163 6.33 15.72 -12.81
CA VAL A 163 6.27 16.86 -13.73
C VAL A 163 6.77 16.41 -15.08
N VAL A 164 5.99 16.72 -16.11
CA VAL A 164 6.32 16.41 -17.50
C VAL A 164 6.27 17.68 -18.35
N ARG A 165 6.93 17.67 -19.49
CA ARG A 165 6.86 18.69 -20.52
C ARG A 165 6.05 18.18 -21.69
N VAL A 166 5.24 19.06 -22.29
CA VAL A 166 4.45 18.78 -23.49
C VAL A 166 4.73 19.81 -24.58
N SER A 167 4.31 19.50 -25.83
CA SER A 167 4.53 20.37 -26.99
C SER A 167 3.52 21.52 -27.13
N ARG A 168 2.81 21.88 -26.06
CA ARG A 168 1.86 23.01 -26.01
C ARG A 168 1.99 23.78 -24.72
N LYS A 169 1.50 25.03 -24.70
CA LYS A 169 1.44 25.87 -23.53
C LYS A 169 0.04 25.91 -22.93
N GLY A 170 -0.03 26.15 -21.62
CA GLY A 170 -1.26 26.40 -20.91
C GLY A 170 -1.87 27.74 -21.21
N THR A 171 -3.16 27.89 -20.91
CA THR A 171 -3.90 29.15 -21.02
C THR A 171 -3.74 30.03 -19.77
N GLY A 172 -3.13 29.48 -18.72
CA GLY A 172 -2.91 30.19 -17.47
C GLY A 172 -4.00 29.96 -16.42
N PHE A 173 -4.92 29.03 -16.63
CA PHE A 173 -5.99 28.80 -15.65
C PHE A 173 -5.46 28.20 -14.33
N PHE A 174 -4.64 27.14 -14.40
CA PHE A 174 -4.11 26.52 -13.19
C PHE A 174 -2.84 27.24 -12.72
N GLN A 175 -3.03 28.25 -11.87
CA GLN A 175 -1.92 28.94 -11.23
C GLN A 175 -1.43 28.17 -10.01
N VAL A 176 -0.16 27.80 -10.00
CA VAL A 176 0.52 27.21 -8.83
C VAL A 176 1.38 28.29 -8.19
N PRO A 177 1.21 28.58 -6.91
CA PRO A 177 2.04 29.54 -6.19
C PRO A 177 3.53 29.21 -6.28
N LYS A 178 4.38 30.23 -6.21
CA LYS A 178 5.83 30.02 -6.20
C LYS A 178 6.34 29.46 -4.88
N GLN A 179 5.64 29.70 -3.79
CA GLN A 179 6.02 29.25 -2.45
C GLN A 179 4.83 28.62 -1.72
N THR A 180 5.13 27.67 -0.83
CA THR A 180 4.11 26.93 -0.09
C THR A 180 3.32 27.81 0.89
N ASN A 181 3.90 28.89 1.40
CA ASN A 181 3.23 29.85 2.28
C ASN A 181 2.21 30.74 1.57
N GLU A 182 2.20 30.75 0.25
CA GLU A 182 1.20 31.45 -0.58
C GLU A 182 -0.06 30.61 -0.80
N LEU A 183 -0.04 29.30 -0.43
CA LEU A 183 -1.20 28.42 -0.54
C LEU A 183 -2.28 28.83 0.46
N LYS A 184 -3.51 28.90 0.00
CA LYS A 184 -4.66 29.12 0.89
C LYS A 184 -4.89 27.91 1.78
N THR A 185 -5.15 28.18 3.05
CA THR A 185 -5.56 27.17 4.02
C THR A 185 -6.95 26.64 3.66
N LEU A 186 -7.07 25.32 3.54
CA LEU A 186 -8.35 24.66 3.36
C LEU A 186 -9.11 24.57 4.67
N THR A 187 -10.40 24.87 4.64
CA THR A 187 -11.29 24.70 5.78
C THR A 187 -12.10 23.41 5.63
N GLN A 188 -12.17 22.61 6.68
CA GLN A 188 -12.96 21.37 6.67
C GLN A 188 -14.43 21.65 6.33
N GLY A 189 -14.99 20.87 5.41
CA GLY A 189 -16.32 21.11 4.83
C GLY A 189 -16.29 22.00 3.57
N GLN A 190 -15.16 22.63 3.24
CA GLN A 190 -15.03 23.43 2.02
C GLN A 190 -15.27 22.58 0.78
N TYR A 191 -16.06 23.12 -0.15
CA TYR A 191 -16.31 22.46 -1.45
C TYR A 191 -15.07 22.50 -2.33
N LEU A 192 -14.77 21.35 -2.93
CA LEU A 192 -13.69 21.16 -3.88
C LEU A 192 -14.22 20.48 -5.15
N TYR A 193 -13.51 20.67 -6.25
CA TYR A 193 -13.85 20.19 -7.58
C TYR A 193 -12.68 19.37 -8.13
N SER A 194 -12.94 18.11 -8.42
CA SER A 194 -11.96 17.18 -9.01
C SER A 194 -12.16 17.09 -10.51
N LEU A 195 -11.12 17.33 -11.30
CA LEU A 195 -11.16 17.28 -12.76
C LEU A 195 -10.24 16.15 -13.26
N GLY A 196 -10.62 15.53 -14.38
CA GLY A 196 -9.84 14.48 -15.02
C GLY A 196 -10.65 13.71 -16.06
N ASN A 197 -10.07 12.61 -16.59
CA ASN A 197 -10.70 11.77 -17.61
C ASN A 197 -11.02 10.38 -17.02
N PRO A 198 -12.20 10.20 -16.38
CA PRO A 198 -12.56 8.94 -15.77
C PRO A 198 -12.72 7.83 -16.81
N LEU A 199 -12.07 6.69 -16.57
CA LEU A 199 -12.22 5.47 -17.37
C LEU A 199 -11.95 5.65 -18.87
N ASP A 200 -11.22 6.69 -19.28
CA ASP A 200 -10.99 7.03 -20.70
C ASP A 200 -12.30 7.34 -21.49
N LEU A 201 -13.32 7.83 -20.77
CA LEU A 201 -14.64 8.13 -21.35
C LEU A 201 -14.84 9.60 -21.72
N GLY A 202 -13.85 10.45 -21.47
CA GLY A 202 -13.89 11.89 -21.66
C GLY A 202 -13.66 12.66 -20.35
N PHE A 203 -13.32 13.95 -20.49
CA PHE A 203 -13.06 14.79 -19.33
C PHE A 203 -14.33 15.10 -18.55
N ALA A 204 -14.23 15.04 -17.25
CA ALA A 204 -15.31 15.27 -16.30
C ALA A 204 -14.87 16.13 -15.11
N ILE A 205 -15.83 16.76 -14.46
CA ILE A 205 -15.69 17.42 -13.17
C ILE A 205 -16.59 16.72 -12.15
N SER A 206 -16.08 16.47 -10.95
CA SER A 206 -16.86 15.96 -9.83
C SER A 206 -16.72 16.87 -8.61
N GLU A 207 -17.76 16.96 -7.81
CA GLU A 207 -17.86 17.82 -6.65
C GLU A 207 -17.79 17.03 -5.36
N GLY A 208 -17.22 17.61 -4.31
CA GLY A 208 -17.19 17.03 -2.98
C GLY A 208 -16.62 18.00 -1.94
N SER A 209 -16.42 17.52 -0.72
CA SER A 209 -15.93 18.35 0.38
C SER A 209 -14.54 17.90 0.82
N TYR A 210 -13.73 18.84 1.24
CA TYR A 210 -12.51 18.61 1.98
C TYR A 210 -12.83 18.20 3.43
N ASN A 211 -12.28 17.09 3.91
CA ASN A 211 -12.56 16.55 5.23
C ASN A 211 -11.32 16.40 6.13
N GLY A 212 -10.30 17.19 5.86
CA GLY A 212 -9.09 17.22 6.68
C GLY A 212 -7.95 16.39 6.09
N ILE A 213 -6.84 16.36 6.83
CA ILE A 213 -5.65 15.59 6.52
C ILE A 213 -5.80 14.21 7.16
N ILE A 214 -5.39 13.16 6.43
CA ILE A 214 -5.42 11.79 6.94
C ILE A 214 -4.24 11.61 7.89
N GLY A 215 -4.50 11.53 9.17
CA GLY A 215 -3.47 11.39 10.21
C GLY A 215 -2.76 10.04 10.26
N ARG A 216 -3.09 9.10 9.37
CA ARG A 216 -2.56 7.73 9.39
C ARG A 216 -1.70 7.37 8.18
N ALA A 217 -1.67 8.21 7.18
CA ALA A 217 -0.72 8.08 6.10
C ALA A 217 0.67 8.51 6.58
N PHE A 218 1.72 7.91 6.00
CA PHE A 218 3.09 8.32 6.33
C PHE A 218 3.38 9.75 5.88
N TYR A 219 2.81 10.13 4.76
CA TYR A 219 2.81 11.48 4.21
C TYR A 219 1.40 12.05 4.20
N ASP A 220 1.28 13.37 4.35
CA ASP A 220 -0.01 14.04 4.34
C ASP A 220 -0.79 13.73 3.06
N GLN A 221 -2.05 13.34 3.25
CA GLN A 221 -3.04 13.21 2.19
C GLN A 221 -4.30 13.95 2.61
N LEU A 222 -4.97 14.60 1.67
CA LEU A 222 -6.25 15.25 1.92
C LEU A 222 -7.38 14.24 1.69
N MET A 223 -8.34 14.22 2.59
CA MET A 223 -9.55 13.43 2.44
C MET A 223 -10.59 14.26 1.68
N PHE A 224 -11.07 13.71 0.57
CA PHE A 224 -12.08 14.31 -0.30
C PHE A 224 -13.29 13.36 -0.42
N THR A 225 -14.50 13.87 -0.19
CA THR A 225 -15.74 13.08 -0.29
C THR A 225 -16.45 13.31 -1.61
N GLY A 226 -15.70 13.29 -2.68
CA GLY A 226 -16.21 13.29 -4.05
C GLY A 226 -15.68 12.08 -4.81
N PRO A 227 -16.37 11.68 -5.91
CA PRO A 227 -15.96 10.52 -6.68
C PRO A 227 -14.66 10.80 -7.45
N ILE A 228 -13.64 9.96 -7.24
CA ILE A 228 -12.46 9.86 -8.07
C ILE A 228 -12.44 8.45 -8.67
N ASN A 229 -12.36 8.36 -10.00
CA ASN A 229 -12.31 7.10 -10.72
C ASN A 229 -10.95 6.91 -11.39
N SER A 230 -10.67 5.65 -11.77
CA SER A 230 -9.50 5.32 -12.57
C SER A 230 -9.42 6.21 -13.81
N GLY A 231 -8.24 6.72 -14.13
CA GLY A 231 -8.03 7.71 -15.20
C GLY A 231 -8.08 9.18 -14.74
N MET A 232 -8.71 9.51 -13.60
CA MET A 232 -8.66 10.85 -13.01
C MET A 232 -7.38 11.13 -12.23
N SER A 233 -6.58 10.10 -11.94
CA SER A 233 -5.28 10.22 -11.26
C SER A 233 -4.37 11.21 -11.98
N GLY A 234 -3.76 12.14 -11.25
CA GLY A 234 -2.91 13.20 -11.78
C GLY A 234 -3.67 14.46 -12.21
N GLY A 235 -4.99 14.40 -12.29
CA GLY A 235 -5.83 15.57 -12.53
C GLY A 235 -5.87 16.50 -11.31
N PRO A 236 -6.19 17.81 -11.52
CA PRO A 236 -6.23 18.78 -10.45
C PRO A 236 -7.49 18.64 -9.59
N ASN A 237 -7.35 18.98 -8.32
CA ASN A 237 -8.45 19.24 -7.42
C ASN A 237 -8.37 20.71 -7.00
N ILE A 238 -9.44 21.48 -7.22
CA ILE A 238 -9.47 22.93 -7.08
C ILE A 238 -10.59 23.38 -6.15
N ASN A 239 -10.45 24.56 -5.57
CA ASN A 239 -11.52 25.24 -4.85
C ASN A 239 -12.43 26.03 -5.82
N ALA A 240 -13.45 26.72 -5.28
CA ALA A 240 -14.39 27.50 -6.07
C ALA A 240 -13.76 28.70 -6.82
N ASP A 241 -12.58 29.15 -6.37
CA ASP A 241 -11.81 30.23 -7.02
C ASP A 241 -10.87 29.71 -8.14
N GLY A 242 -10.89 28.40 -8.44
CA GLY A 242 -9.99 27.77 -9.41
C GLY A 242 -8.57 27.50 -8.87
N GLN A 243 -8.31 27.70 -7.58
CA GLN A 243 -6.98 27.50 -6.99
C GLN A 243 -6.77 26.03 -6.66
N ILE A 244 -5.55 25.53 -6.91
CA ILE A 244 -5.21 24.13 -6.70
C ILE A 244 -5.17 23.83 -5.21
N ALA A 245 -6.02 22.91 -4.76
CA ALA A 245 -6.03 22.30 -3.43
C ALA A 245 -5.11 21.09 -3.36
N GLY A 246 -5.08 20.30 -4.45
CA GLY A 246 -4.28 19.09 -4.54
C GLY A 246 -4.37 18.40 -5.88
N VAL A 247 -3.81 17.19 -5.95
CA VAL A 247 -3.82 16.32 -7.14
C VAL A 247 -4.54 15.02 -6.81
N ASN A 248 -5.43 14.58 -7.68
CA ASN A 248 -6.18 13.34 -7.53
C ASN A 248 -5.23 12.13 -7.55
N VAL A 249 -5.36 11.22 -6.58
CA VAL A 249 -4.51 10.01 -6.51
C VAL A 249 -5.32 8.74 -6.61
N SER A 250 -6.22 8.52 -5.65
CA SER A 250 -6.87 7.23 -5.47
C SER A 250 -8.18 7.36 -4.69
N LYS A 251 -8.93 6.26 -4.67
CA LYS A 251 -10.10 6.09 -3.80
C LYS A 251 -9.87 4.97 -2.80
N HIS A 252 -10.52 5.04 -1.65
CA HIS A 252 -10.54 3.96 -0.68
C HIS A 252 -11.48 2.84 -1.16
N LEU A 253 -10.93 1.63 -1.37
CA LEU A 253 -11.71 0.51 -1.91
C LEU A 253 -12.77 -0.06 -0.94
N GLY A 254 -12.66 0.22 0.36
CA GLY A 254 -13.60 -0.23 1.38
C GLY A 254 -14.65 0.80 1.79
N GLY A 255 -14.76 1.94 1.10
CA GLY A 255 -15.72 3.01 1.38
C GLY A 255 -16.21 3.69 0.12
N GLU A 256 -17.48 4.12 0.12
CA GLU A 256 -18.03 4.94 -0.95
C GLU A 256 -17.64 6.42 -0.73
N LEU A 257 -17.34 7.13 -1.81
CA LEU A 257 -17.02 8.57 -1.82
C LEU A 257 -15.85 8.96 -0.89
N VAL A 258 -14.96 8.04 -0.57
CA VAL A 258 -13.73 8.35 0.17
C VAL A 258 -12.56 8.32 -0.81
N SER A 259 -12.08 9.51 -1.14
CA SER A 259 -11.00 9.73 -2.10
C SER A 259 -9.84 10.50 -1.45
N PHE A 260 -8.66 10.33 -2.01
CA PHE A 260 -7.43 10.92 -1.49
C PHE A 260 -6.77 11.80 -2.52
N LEU A 261 -6.24 12.93 -2.04
CA LEU A 261 -5.50 13.89 -2.86
C LEU A 261 -4.11 14.10 -2.27
N VAL A 262 -3.15 14.31 -3.15
CA VAL A 262 -1.84 14.86 -2.76
C VAL A 262 -2.02 16.35 -2.50
N PRO A 263 -1.62 16.89 -1.34
CA PRO A 263 -1.68 18.32 -1.06
C PRO A 263 -0.90 19.17 -2.06
N ALA A 264 -1.42 20.33 -2.43
CA ALA A 264 -0.79 21.26 -3.37
C ALA A 264 0.62 21.70 -2.95
N LYS A 265 0.96 21.68 -1.65
CA LYS A 265 2.32 22.02 -1.17
C LYS A 265 3.40 21.17 -1.83
N PHE A 266 3.17 19.87 -2.04
CA PHE A 266 4.12 18.98 -2.69
C PHE A 266 4.25 19.26 -4.20
N VAL A 267 3.18 19.76 -4.83
CA VAL A 267 3.24 20.25 -6.22
C VAL A 267 4.16 21.47 -6.33
N VAL A 268 4.01 22.43 -5.42
CA VAL A 268 4.87 23.64 -5.34
C VAL A 268 6.34 23.23 -5.18
N GLU A 269 6.62 22.34 -4.21
CA GLU A 269 7.99 21.87 -3.93
C GLU A 269 8.62 21.15 -5.14
N LEU A 270 7.85 20.32 -5.85
CA LEU A 270 8.35 19.62 -7.02
C LEU A 270 8.59 20.57 -8.21
N LEU A 271 7.72 21.52 -8.45
CA LEU A 271 7.89 22.56 -9.49
C LEU A 271 9.08 23.46 -9.20
N GLN A 272 9.31 23.85 -7.93
CA GLN A 272 10.50 24.60 -7.54
C GLN A 272 11.80 23.86 -7.90
N LYS A 273 11.87 22.54 -7.65
CA LYS A 273 13.02 21.71 -8.03
C LYS A 273 13.23 21.70 -9.54
N VAL A 274 12.15 21.66 -10.34
CA VAL A 274 12.21 21.71 -11.81
C VAL A 274 12.73 23.07 -12.29
N GLN A 275 12.25 24.16 -11.71
CA GLN A 275 12.61 25.52 -12.10
C GLN A 275 14.02 25.92 -11.65
N ALA A 276 14.51 25.38 -10.53
CA ALA A 276 15.83 25.70 -9.99
C ALA A 276 17.00 25.09 -10.81
N ALA A 277 16.76 24.02 -11.57
CA ALA A 277 17.81 23.29 -12.28
C ALA A 277 17.41 22.88 -13.72
N PRO A 278 16.99 23.81 -14.58
CA PRO A 278 16.45 23.49 -15.90
C PRO A 278 17.47 22.76 -16.81
N ALA A 279 18.75 23.12 -16.77
CA ALA A 279 19.80 22.48 -17.58
C ALA A 279 20.07 21.03 -17.13
N GLN A 280 20.06 20.76 -15.83
CA GLN A 280 20.26 19.42 -15.27
C GLN A 280 19.07 18.50 -15.59
N ILE A 281 17.86 19.07 -15.66
CA ILE A 281 16.64 18.33 -15.98
C ILE A 281 16.59 17.95 -17.46
N ALA A 282 16.99 18.86 -18.35
CA ALA A 282 17.07 18.60 -19.79
C ALA A 282 18.11 17.51 -20.15
N ALA A 283 19.09 17.27 -19.26
CA ALA A 283 20.15 16.27 -19.47
C ALA A 283 19.84 14.91 -18.80
N LYS A 284 18.71 14.76 -18.10
CA LYS A 284 18.39 13.52 -17.36
C LYS A 284 18.19 12.34 -18.29
N SER A 285 18.86 11.26 -17.96
CA SER A 285 18.67 9.94 -18.56
C SER A 285 17.78 9.05 -17.70
N SER A 286 17.38 7.90 -18.21
CA SER A 286 16.63 6.89 -17.44
C SER A 286 17.35 6.42 -16.19
N LYS A 287 18.68 6.39 -16.20
CA LYS A 287 19.50 6.03 -15.04
C LYS A 287 19.36 7.05 -13.92
N ASP A 288 19.20 8.33 -14.28
CA ASP A 288 19.03 9.39 -13.30
C ASP A 288 17.68 9.33 -12.60
N PHE A 289 16.60 8.95 -13.29
CA PHE A 289 15.30 8.71 -12.66
C PHE A 289 15.34 7.52 -11.71
N VAL A 290 15.95 6.41 -12.09
CA VAL A 290 16.13 5.25 -11.22
C VAL A 290 16.95 5.60 -9.99
N ALA A 291 18.03 6.37 -10.15
CA ALA A 291 18.86 6.84 -9.04
C ALA A 291 18.08 7.77 -8.09
N GLU A 292 17.30 8.71 -8.64
CA GLU A 292 16.47 9.62 -7.84
C GLU A 292 15.36 8.88 -7.08
N ILE A 293 14.67 7.95 -7.73
CA ILE A 293 13.68 7.08 -7.07
C ILE A 293 14.35 6.29 -5.93
N GLY A 294 15.52 5.69 -6.21
CA GLY A 294 16.27 4.94 -5.20
C GLY A 294 16.69 5.81 -4.01
N ARG A 295 17.10 7.06 -4.24
CA ARG A 295 17.44 8.03 -3.19
C ARG A 295 16.22 8.33 -2.31
N GLN A 296 15.08 8.64 -2.91
CA GLN A 296 13.83 8.93 -2.19
C GLN A 296 13.37 7.70 -1.37
N LEU A 297 13.40 6.50 -1.94
CA LEU A 297 13.04 5.27 -1.22
C LEU A 297 13.99 4.98 -0.06
N ASN A 298 15.29 5.26 -0.21
CA ASN A 298 16.27 5.12 0.88
C ASN A 298 16.05 6.13 2.01
N GLU A 299 15.65 7.34 1.69
CA GLU A 299 15.25 8.35 2.67
C GLU A 299 13.99 7.90 3.43
N HIS A 300 12.97 7.46 2.70
CA HIS A 300 11.73 6.95 3.29
C HIS A 300 11.99 5.78 4.26
N GLN A 301 12.78 4.78 3.86
CA GLN A 301 13.03 3.61 4.70
C GLN A 301 13.74 3.96 6.01
N ARG A 302 14.62 4.97 6.01
CA ARG A 302 15.25 5.46 7.25
C ARG A 302 14.20 6.05 8.17
N LEU A 303 13.40 7.01 7.68
CA LEU A 303 12.33 7.64 8.44
C LEU A 303 11.31 6.63 8.97
N MET A 304 10.95 5.63 8.17
CA MET A 304 10.01 4.57 8.53
C MET A 304 10.55 3.72 9.68
N VAL A 305 11.81 3.28 9.61
CA VAL A 305 12.45 2.47 10.65
C VAL A 305 12.74 3.30 11.90
N ASP A 306 13.17 4.55 11.76
CA ASP A 306 13.40 5.44 12.89
C ASP A 306 12.09 5.69 13.67
N LYS A 307 10.97 5.92 12.98
CA LYS A 307 9.65 6.02 13.62
C LYS A 307 9.21 4.70 14.27
N LEU A 308 9.47 3.57 13.64
CA LEU A 308 9.17 2.26 14.23
C LEU A 308 9.93 2.07 15.55
N LEU A 309 11.19 2.50 15.61
CA LEU A 309 12.10 2.28 16.73
C LEU A 309 12.26 3.49 17.67
N GLU A 310 11.51 4.57 17.44
CA GLU A 310 11.50 5.77 18.31
C GLU A 310 11.22 5.42 19.77
N LYS A 311 10.37 4.42 19.98
CA LYS A 311 10.09 3.83 21.31
C LYS A 311 10.29 2.31 21.21
N PRO A 312 10.63 1.63 22.31
CA PRO A 312 10.65 0.17 22.35
C PRO A 312 9.33 -0.42 21.86
N LEU A 313 9.37 -1.61 21.25
CA LEU A 313 8.15 -2.34 20.89
C LEU A 313 7.35 -2.63 22.16
N SER A 314 6.05 -2.33 22.15
CA SER A 314 5.17 -2.66 23.25
C SER A 314 4.91 -4.15 23.27
N LEU A 315 4.78 -4.74 24.47
CA LEU A 315 4.44 -6.15 24.61
C LEU A 315 2.96 -6.30 24.91
N LYS A 316 2.30 -7.21 24.19
CA LYS A 316 0.93 -7.66 24.47
C LYS A 316 0.96 -9.13 24.90
N THR A 317 0.04 -9.52 25.78
CA THR A 317 -0.13 -10.92 26.15
C THR A 317 -1.08 -11.59 25.15
N LEU A 318 -0.64 -12.72 24.60
CA LEU A 318 -1.44 -13.54 23.68
C LEU A 318 -1.34 -15.02 24.12
N GLY A 319 -2.36 -15.51 24.81
CA GLY A 319 -2.29 -16.75 25.57
C GLY A 319 -1.19 -16.67 26.64
N PRO A 320 -0.30 -17.67 26.76
CA PRO A 320 0.81 -17.66 27.72
C PRO A 320 2.06 -16.91 27.22
N TYR A 321 1.99 -16.21 26.07
CA TYR A 321 3.12 -15.59 25.40
C TYR A 321 3.07 -14.07 25.50
N ALA A 322 4.24 -13.44 25.54
CA ALA A 322 4.45 -12.02 25.34
C ALA A 322 4.88 -11.79 23.88
N VAL A 323 4.17 -10.92 23.17
CA VAL A 323 4.39 -10.67 21.74
C VAL A 323 4.61 -9.18 21.48
N PRO A 324 5.63 -8.81 20.66
CA PRO A 324 5.91 -7.42 20.32
C PRO A 324 4.89 -6.84 19.35
N VAL A 325 4.43 -5.64 19.66
CA VAL A 325 3.53 -4.87 18.79
C VAL A 325 3.99 -3.42 18.69
N ARG A 326 3.59 -2.76 17.62
CA ARG A 326 3.70 -1.32 17.47
C ARG A 326 2.34 -0.75 17.09
N GLU A 327 1.83 0.13 17.93
CA GLU A 327 0.67 0.96 17.63
C GLU A 327 1.12 2.42 17.63
N SER A 328 0.85 3.12 16.54
CA SER A 328 1.24 4.52 16.31
C SER A 328 0.28 5.16 15.31
N ASP A 329 0.48 6.44 15.03
CA ASP A 329 -0.30 7.13 14.00
C ASP A 329 -0.22 6.44 12.63
N GLN A 330 0.92 5.85 12.28
CA GLN A 330 1.14 5.20 10.99
C GLN A 330 0.85 3.70 10.99
N MET A 331 0.66 3.07 12.18
CA MET A 331 0.53 1.61 12.30
C MET A 331 -0.59 1.23 13.25
N ARG A 332 -1.57 0.47 12.77
CA ARG A 332 -2.75 0.04 13.53
C ARG A 332 -2.73 -1.43 13.83
N CYS A 333 -3.26 -1.76 15.00
CA CYS A 333 -3.40 -3.13 15.46
C CYS A 333 -4.87 -3.56 15.51
N TRP A 334 -5.16 -4.76 15.01
CA TRP A 334 -6.47 -5.38 15.00
C TRP A 334 -6.40 -6.78 15.60
N GLY A 335 -7.37 -7.12 16.42
CA GLY A 335 -7.54 -8.45 17.00
C GLY A 335 -8.67 -9.24 16.32
N ARG A 336 -8.51 -10.56 16.24
CA ARG A 336 -9.54 -11.49 15.80
C ARG A 336 -9.45 -12.78 16.60
N SER A 337 -10.59 -13.36 16.96
CA SER A 337 -10.69 -14.64 17.67
C SER A 337 -11.82 -15.49 17.07
N ASN A 338 -11.70 -16.84 17.22
CA ASN A 338 -12.76 -17.77 16.83
C ASN A 338 -13.37 -18.52 18.03
N ILE A 339 -13.41 -17.90 19.20
CA ILE A 339 -13.91 -18.56 20.42
C ILE A 339 -15.40 -18.89 20.26
N LYS A 340 -15.67 -20.16 19.91
CA LYS A 340 -17.01 -20.73 19.84
C LYS A 340 -17.03 -22.12 20.47
N PRO A 341 -18.16 -22.56 21.09
CA PRO A 341 -18.26 -23.87 21.75
C PRO A 341 -17.95 -25.05 20.80
N GLU A 342 -18.39 -24.98 19.57
CA GLU A 342 -18.27 -26.02 18.53
C GLU A 342 -16.87 -26.17 17.93
N ASN A 343 -15.97 -25.21 18.14
CA ASN A 343 -14.65 -25.26 17.54
C ASN A 343 -13.73 -26.27 18.26
N SER A 344 -13.07 -27.15 17.53
CA SER A 344 -12.09 -28.12 18.05
C SER A 344 -10.78 -27.48 18.52
N TYR A 345 -10.52 -26.25 18.08
CA TYR A 345 -9.41 -25.41 18.54
C TYR A 345 -9.81 -23.95 18.57
N ILE A 346 -9.11 -23.19 19.37
CA ILE A 346 -9.28 -21.74 19.50
C ILE A 346 -8.06 -21.07 18.88
N PHE A 347 -8.29 -19.96 18.20
CA PHE A 347 -7.21 -19.05 17.84
C PHE A 347 -7.51 -17.62 18.28
N ASP A 348 -6.44 -16.90 18.62
CA ASP A 348 -6.40 -15.47 18.77
C ASP A 348 -5.36 -14.90 17.83
N GLN A 349 -5.73 -13.94 17.03
CA GLN A 349 -4.86 -13.25 16.08
C GLN A 349 -4.71 -11.79 16.48
N LEU A 350 -3.50 -11.28 16.38
CA LEU A 350 -3.18 -9.87 16.51
C LEU A 350 -2.36 -9.45 15.29
N ASN A 351 -2.86 -8.46 14.55
CA ASN A 351 -2.25 -7.97 13.33
C ASN A 351 -2.04 -6.47 13.44
N CYS A 352 -0.78 -6.01 13.37
CA CYS A 352 -0.40 -4.61 13.34
C CYS A 352 0.26 -4.31 12.00
N GLN A 353 -0.25 -3.33 11.26
CA GLN A 353 0.29 -3.00 9.94
C GLN A 353 0.19 -1.51 9.65
N MET A 354 1.07 -1.02 8.80
CA MET A 354 0.94 0.30 8.20
C MET A 354 -0.25 0.32 7.25
N GLU A 355 -0.97 1.43 7.20
CA GLU A 355 -2.11 1.61 6.29
C GLU A 355 -1.69 2.16 4.93
N SER A 356 -0.46 2.67 4.82
CA SER A 356 0.10 3.22 3.59
C SER A 356 1.29 2.40 3.09
N SER A 357 1.54 2.49 1.79
CA SER A 357 2.72 1.96 1.10
C SER A 357 3.13 2.92 -0.01
N ILE A 358 4.38 2.83 -0.45
CA ILE A 358 4.90 3.61 -1.58
C ILE A 358 4.72 2.80 -2.85
N TYR A 359 4.07 3.38 -3.84
CA TYR A 359 3.94 2.82 -5.18
C TYR A 359 5.26 3.02 -5.95
N VAL A 360 5.89 1.94 -6.38
CA VAL A 360 7.11 1.98 -7.20
C VAL A 360 6.78 1.69 -8.66
N SER A 361 5.93 0.70 -8.90
CA SER A 361 5.41 0.34 -10.23
C SER A 361 4.10 -0.44 -10.07
N HIS A 362 3.40 -0.71 -11.17
CA HIS A 362 2.10 -1.40 -11.19
C HIS A 362 2.05 -2.70 -10.36
N GLN A 363 3.15 -3.40 -10.21
CA GLN A 363 3.23 -4.66 -9.47
C GLN A 363 4.12 -4.59 -8.23
N LEU A 364 4.75 -3.45 -7.96
CA LEU A 364 5.69 -3.30 -6.88
C LEU A 364 5.33 -2.12 -5.98
N GLN A 365 4.91 -2.46 -4.75
CA GLN A 365 4.75 -1.53 -3.65
C GLN A 365 5.78 -1.83 -2.57
N THR A 366 6.25 -0.78 -1.90
CA THR A 366 7.31 -0.83 -0.89
C THR A 366 6.98 0.10 0.30
N GLY A 367 7.91 0.29 1.24
CA GLY A 367 7.70 1.19 2.36
C GLY A 367 6.57 0.72 3.28
N HIS A 368 6.53 -0.56 3.61
CA HIS A 368 5.45 -1.13 4.43
C HIS A 368 6.00 -2.09 5.49
N ILE A 369 5.44 -2.00 6.69
CA ILE A 369 5.75 -2.88 7.82
C ILE A 369 4.46 -3.54 8.29
N SER A 370 4.52 -4.86 8.51
CA SER A 370 3.46 -5.59 9.20
C SER A 370 4.01 -6.57 10.25
N ILE A 371 3.34 -6.66 11.37
CA ILE A 371 3.60 -7.57 12.48
C ILE A 371 2.34 -8.38 12.72
N GLN A 372 2.44 -9.70 12.71
CA GLN A 372 1.31 -10.59 12.91
C GLN A 372 1.65 -11.64 13.96
N HIS A 373 0.73 -11.89 14.87
CA HIS A 373 0.80 -12.96 15.86
C HIS A 373 -0.45 -13.80 15.79
N TYR A 374 -0.28 -15.10 15.90
CA TYR A 374 -1.35 -16.07 15.84
C TYR A 374 -1.13 -17.12 16.92
N TYR A 375 -1.91 -17.04 17.96
CA TYR A 375 -1.94 -18.03 19.03
C TYR A 375 -3.02 -19.05 18.75
N THR A 376 -2.70 -20.32 18.87
CA THR A 376 -3.66 -21.42 18.76
C THR A 376 -3.60 -22.29 20.00
N ARG A 377 -4.75 -22.79 20.42
CA ARG A 377 -4.88 -23.77 21.49
C ARG A 377 -5.87 -24.84 21.10
N SER A 378 -5.46 -26.11 21.24
CA SER A 378 -6.38 -27.24 21.06
C SER A 378 -7.42 -27.27 22.18
N LYS A 379 -8.66 -27.62 21.83
CA LYS A 379 -9.69 -28.06 22.75
C LYS A 379 -9.83 -29.58 22.70
N ASP A 380 -10.09 -30.09 21.52
CA ASP A 380 -10.46 -31.50 21.29
C ASP A 380 -9.55 -32.20 20.28
N LEU A 381 -8.59 -31.47 19.66
CA LEU A 381 -7.61 -32.08 18.77
C LEU A 381 -6.49 -32.74 19.59
N GLY A 382 -6.16 -34.00 19.29
CA GLY A 382 -4.94 -34.61 19.82
C GLY A 382 -3.69 -33.92 19.26
N SER A 383 -2.55 -34.12 19.94
CA SER A 383 -1.28 -33.44 19.63
C SER A 383 -0.85 -33.58 18.16
N VAL A 384 -1.04 -34.75 17.55
CA VAL A 384 -0.66 -35.01 16.14
C VAL A 384 -1.50 -34.17 15.16
N ARG A 385 -2.82 -34.17 15.31
CA ARG A 385 -3.72 -33.36 14.45
C ARG A 385 -3.48 -31.88 14.66
N PHE A 386 -3.24 -31.46 15.90
CA PHE A 386 -2.98 -30.07 16.22
C PHE A 386 -1.61 -29.60 15.65
N SER A 387 -0.57 -30.43 15.74
CA SER A 387 0.73 -30.14 15.12
C SER A 387 0.63 -30.06 13.60
N HIS A 388 -0.16 -30.94 12.96
CA HIS A 388 -0.41 -30.89 11.52
C HIS A 388 -1.11 -29.58 11.13
N LEU A 389 -2.17 -29.17 11.84
CA LEU A 389 -2.87 -27.91 11.62
C LEU A 389 -1.91 -26.71 11.67
N ASN A 390 -1.07 -26.63 12.69
CA ASN A 390 -0.10 -25.55 12.84
C ASN A 390 0.98 -25.57 11.77
N SER A 391 1.43 -26.75 11.34
CA SER A 391 2.39 -26.90 10.24
C SER A 391 1.83 -26.41 8.90
N VAL A 392 0.57 -26.75 8.59
CA VAL A 392 -0.13 -26.26 7.38
C VAL A 392 -0.30 -24.74 7.44
N ASN A 393 -0.73 -24.23 8.58
CA ASN A 393 -0.88 -22.78 8.79
C ASN A 393 0.45 -22.03 8.66
N PHE A 394 1.55 -22.59 9.17
CA PHE A 394 2.89 -22.01 9.03
C PHE A 394 3.32 -21.92 7.57
N LYS A 395 3.18 -23.03 6.81
CA LYS A 395 3.48 -23.07 5.37
C LYS A 395 2.58 -22.12 4.57
N GLY A 396 1.27 -22.12 4.82
CA GLY A 396 0.32 -21.27 4.13
C GLY A 396 0.57 -19.77 4.35
N ARG A 397 1.07 -19.41 5.53
CA ARG A 397 1.44 -18.03 5.86
C ARG A 397 2.80 -17.61 5.30
N SER A 398 3.65 -18.57 4.96
CA SER A 398 4.91 -18.30 4.26
C SER A 398 4.70 -17.59 2.93
N GLY A 399 3.43 -17.41 2.54
CA GLY A 399 2.96 -16.70 1.36
C GLY A 399 3.78 -17.10 0.14
N GLY A 400 3.17 -17.75 -0.84
CA GLY A 400 3.90 -18.05 -2.07
C GLY A 400 4.60 -16.77 -2.51
N VAL A 401 5.91 -16.81 -2.58
CA VAL A 401 6.71 -15.67 -3.02
C VAL A 401 6.25 -15.37 -4.44
N THR A 402 5.49 -14.30 -4.58
CA THR A 402 5.09 -13.79 -5.90
C THR A 402 6.38 -13.60 -6.70
N LYS A 403 6.51 -14.34 -7.79
CA LYS A 403 7.62 -14.17 -8.73
C LYS A 403 7.44 -12.79 -9.37
N ASP A 404 8.14 -11.80 -8.86
CA ASP A 404 8.21 -10.48 -9.47
C ASP A 404 9.56 -10.34 -10.16
N ALA A 405 9.55 -10.03 -11.45
CA ALA A 405 10.77 -9.85 -12.23
C ALA A 405 11.65 -8.69 -11.71
N ARG A 406 11.10 -7.78 -10.92
CA ARG A 406 11.81 -6.63 -10.33
C ARG A 406 12.56 -6.97 -9.05
N LEU A 407 12.25 -8.14 -8.46
CA LEU A 407 12.85 -8.63 -7.23
C LEU A 407 13.74 -9.86 -7.52
N THR A 408 14.70 -10.12 -6.65
CA THR A 408 15.47 -11.36 -6.69
C THR A 408 14.62 -12.52 -6.14
N ALA A 409 15.03 -13.74 -6.42
CA ALA A 409 14.53 -14.88 -5.67
C ALA A 409 14.86 -14.69 -4.18
N PRO A 410 13.97 -15.11 -3.26
CA PRO A 410 14.28 -15.04 -1.84
C PRO A 410 15.39 -16.00 -1.46
N SER A 411 16.30 -15.54 -0.61
CA SER A 411 17.25 -16.37 0.12
C SER A 411 16.72 -16.56 1.53
N CYS A 412 16.52 -17.80 1.95
CA CYS A 412 15.94 -18.11 3.25
C CYS A 412 16.93 -18.89 4.12
N THR A 413 16.96 -18.56 5.41
CA THR A 413 17.66 -19.32 6.46
C THR A 413 16.66 -19.77 7.50
N GLU A 414 16.93 -20.91 8.11
CA GLU A 414 16.11 -21.50 9.15
C GLU A 414 16.97 -21.88 10.34
N GLU A 415 16.54 -21.52 11.54
CA GLU A 415 17.22 -21.84 12.78
C GLU A 415 16.22 -22.12 13.89
N PHE A 416 16.66 -22.95 14.89
CA PHE A 416 15.97 -23.08 16.16
C PHE A 416 16.65 -22.15 17.16
N ILE A 417 15.86 -21.33 17.83
CA ILE A 417 16.33 -20.32 18.78
C ILE A 417 15.58 -20.43 20.09
N ASP A 418 16.29 -20.21 21.18
CA ASP A 418 15.72 -20.11 22.52
C ASP A 418 15.81 -18.65 22.99
N ASN A 419 14.68 -18.07 23.33
CA ASN A 419 14.60 -16.71 23.83
C ASN A 419 13.62 -16.60 24.98
N GLN A 420 14.04 -16.07 26.13
CA GLN A 420 13.19 -15.82 27.30
C GLN A 420 12.29 -17.03 27.66
N GLN A 421 12.88 -18.22 27.71
CA GLN A 421 12.20 -19.52 27.97
C GLN A 421 11.21 -19.94 26.88
N LEU A 422 11.24 -19.34 25.70
CA LEU A 422 10.47 -19.70 24.53
C LEU A 422 11.38 -20.28 23.46
N SER A 423 11.29 -21.60 23.26
CA SER A 423 11.94 -22.29 22.15
C SER A 423 11.08 -22.11 20.89
N MET A 424 11.70 -21.69 19.81
CA MET A 424 10.98 -21.46 18.55
C MET A 424 11.83 -21.82 17.32
N ARG A 425 11.17 -22.25 16.28
CA ARG A 425 11.70 -22.33 14.93
C ARG A 425 11.55 -20.96 14.27
N ALA A 426 12.61 -20.41 13.71
CA ALA A 426 12.62 -19.15 12.99
C ALA A 426 13.06 -19.35 11.56
N VAL A 427 12.30 -18.79 10.61
CA VAL A 427 12.61 -18.78 9.17
C VAL A 427 12.67 -17.32 8.73
N MET A 428 13.82 -16.89 8.23
CA MET A 428 14.01 -15.55 7.69
C MET A 428 14.33 -15.63 6.20
N CYS A 429 13.50 -14.96 5.39
CA CYS A 429 13.68 -14.84 3.96
C CYS A 429 13.98 -13.40 3.59
N VAL A 430 14.98 -13.17 2.74
CA VAL A 430 15.39 -11.85 2.26
C VAL A 430 15.45 -11.88 0.73
N ARG A 431 14.94 -10.83 0.09
CA ARG A 431 15.05 -10.62 -1.35
C ARG A 431 15.39 -9.17 -1.67
N GLY A 432 16.23 -8.95 -2.67
CA GLY A 432 16.68 -7.62 -3.07
C GLY A 432 15.88 -7.06 -4.25
N TYR A 433 15.91 -5.75 -4.39
CA TYR A 433 15.32 -5.01 -5.51
C TYR A 433 16.35 -4.90 -6.64
N ARG A 434 16.03 -5.37 -7.86
CA ARG A 434 16.99 -5.41 -8.98
C ARG A 434 17.45 -4.02 -9.45
N LYS A 435 16.55 -3.02 -9.40
CA LYS A 435 16.86 -1.64 -9.79
C LYS A 435 17.34 -0.76 -8.63
N PHE A 436 17.17 -1.22 -7.37
CA PHE A 436 17.49 -0.47 -6.15
C PHE A 436 18.34 -1.34 -5.22
N ALA A 437 19.62 -1.45 -5.52
CA ALA A 437 20.54 -2.42 -4.90
C ALA A 437 20.68 -2.31 -3.35
N GLN A 438 20.25 -1.21 -2.74
CA GLN A 438 20.30 -1.00 -1.29
C GLN A 438 18.99 -1.36 -0.58
N LEU A 439 17.96 -1.78 -1.33
CA LEU A 439 16.64 -2.09 -0.76
C LEU A 439 16.35 -3.59 -0.79
N TYR A 440 15.75 -4.06 0.30
CA TYR A 440 15.41 -5.45 0.53
C TYR A 440 14.02 -5.58 1.15
N ASP A 441 13.35 -6.69 0.84
CA ASP A 441 12.22 -7.16 1.62
C ASP A 441 12.71 -8.25 2.58
N PHE A 442 12.29 -8.16 3.83
CA PHE A 442 12.49 -9.17 4.87
C PHE A 442 11.16 -9.79 5.23
N SER A 443 11.13 -11.10 5.35
CA SER A 443 10.01 -11.85 5.93
C SER A 443 10.56 -12.81 6.98
N LEU A 444 10.29 -12.53 8.24
CA LEU A 444 10.66 -13.37 9.36
C LEU A 444 9.41 -14.06 9.90
N GLN A 445 9.44 -15.37 9.98
CA GLN A 445 8.39 -16.17 10.60
C GLN A 445 8.95 -16.98 11.75
N THR A 446 8.22 -17.06 12.85
CA THR A 446 8.55 -17.91 13.98
C THR A 446 7.38 -18.82 14.34
N ALA A 447 7.70 -19.98 14.90
CA ALA A 447 6.73 -20.94 15.41
C ALA A 447 7.25 -21.51 16.72
N SER A 448 6.49 -21.39 17.81
CA SER A 448 6.88 -21.96 19.11
C SER A 448 6.93 -23.49 19.05
N THR A 449 7.87 -24.07 19.79
CA THR A 449 8.09 -25.54 19.86
C THR A 449 7.98 -26.08 21.29
N ASP A 450 7.60 -25.23 22.23
CA ASP A 450 7.62 -25.50 23.68
C ASP A 450 6.40 -26.26 24.19
N GLN A 451 5.32 -26.32 23.43
CA GLN A 451 4.04 -26.94 23.84
C GLN A 451 3.41 -27.79 22.73
N SER A 452 2.80 -28.91 23.10
CA SER A 452 2.15 -29.81 22.13
C SER A 452 0.71 -29.44 21.78
N LEU A 453 0.00 -28.69 22.65
CA LEU A 453 -1.40 -28.32 22.49
C LEU A 453 -1.66 -26.80 22.48
N MET A 454 -0.62 -26.01 22.58
CA MET A 454 -0.62 -24.57 22.43
C MET A 454 0.52 -24.14 21.52
N HIS A 455 0.28 -23.14 20.67
CA HIS A 455 1.25 -22.76 19.67
C HIS A 455 1.16 -21.26 19.35
N LEU A 456 2.32 -20.62 19.30
CA LEU A 456 2.45 -19.24 18.83
C LEU A 456 3.15 -19.23 17.48
N GLN A 457 2.55 -18.59 16.50
CA GLN A 457 3.22 -18.20 15.27
C GLN A 457 3.31 -16.68 15.20
N SER A 458 4.48 -16.15 14.89
CA SER A 458 4.68 -14.71 14.73
C SER A 458 5.34 -14.43 13.39
N ARG A 459 4.96 -13.31 12.76
CA ARG A 459 5.49 -12.89 11.48
C ARG A 459 5.79 -11.40 11.50
N LEU A 460 6.95 -11.04 10.97
CA LEU A 460 7.35 -9.67 10.67
C LEU A 460 7.67 -9.58 9.18
N ASP A 461 6.99 -8.69 8.47
CA ASP A 461 7.31 -8.35 7.09
C ASP A 461 7.77 -6.89 7.02
N LEU A 462 8.92 -6.67 6.41
CA LEU A 462 9.49 -5.36 6.12
C LEU A 462 9.69 -5.27 4.61
N LYS A 463 9.11 -4.27 3.96
CA LYS A 463 9.25 -4.06 2.52
C LYS A 463 10.05 -2.81 2.24
N GLY A 464 11.12 -2.97 1.45
CA GLY A 464 11.96 -1.87 0.99
C GLY A 464 12.78 -1.21 2.08
N VAL A 465 13.44 -1.99 2.92
CA VAL A 465 14.38 -1.51 3.94
C VAL A 465 15.83 -1.78 3.53
N SER A 466 16.80 -1.03 4.10
CA SER A 466 18.21 -1.40 3.96
C SER A 466 18.49 -2.73 4.67
N PHE A 467 19.53 -3.44 4.25
CA PHE A 467 19.91 -4.72 4.89
C PHE A 467 20.18 -4.54 6.39
N GLU A 468 20.88 -3.47 6.76
CA GLU A 468 21.18 -3.12 8.15
C GLU A 468 19.90 -2.88 8.97
N ASN A 469 18.99 -2.03 8.48
CA ASN A 469 17.73 -1.74 9.15
C ASN A 469 16.84 -2.97 9.24
N GLY A 470 16.75 -3.80 8.18
CA GLY A 470 15.99 -5.04 8.19
C GLY A 470 16.49 -6.02 9.24
N THR A 471 17.82 -6.20 9.32
CA THR A 471 18.45 -7.07 10.32
C THR A 471 18.25 -6.54 11.75
N ARG A 472 18.39 -5.22 11.95
CA ARG A 472 18.18 -4.56 13.26
C ARG A 472 16.76 -4.75 13.75
N VAL A 473 15.75 -4.52 12.92
CA VAL A 473 14.33 -4.67 13.29
C VAL A 473 14.01 -6.14 13.55
N ALA A 474 14.48 -7.07 12.68
CA ALA A 474 14.25 -8.50 12.84
C ALA A 474 14.84 -9.02 14.18
N LYS A 475 16.04 -8.56 14.53
CA LYS A 475 16.68 -8.90 15.82
C LYS A 475 15.86 -8.43 17.02
N LEU A 476 15.46 -7.15 17.03
CA LEU A 476 14.64 -6.58 18.12
C LEU A 476 13.28 -7.28 18.24
N PHE A 477 12.67 -7.65 17.10
CA PHE A 477 11.44 -8.41 17.10
C PHE A 477 11.60 -9.80 17.73
N LEU A 478 12.66 -10.53 17.39
CA LEU A 478 12.95 -11.84 17.96
C LEU A 478 13.23 -11.75 19.47
N GLU A 479 14.06 -10.79 19.89
CA GLU A 479 14.41 -10.58 21.30
C GLU A 479 13.20 -10.22 22.17
N ALA A 480 12.17 -9.63 21.59
CA ALA A 480 10.95 -9.23 22.29
C ALA A 480 9.89 -10.36 22.40
N LEU A 481 10.05 -11.48 21.67
CA LEU A 481 9.19 -12.66 21.79
C LEU A 481 9.58 -13.46 23.03
N GLY A 482 8.62 -13.85 23.86
CA GLY A 482 8.91 -14.62 25.08
C GLY A 482 7.67 -15.22 25.74
N LYS A 483 7.87 -15.88 26.90
CA LYS A 483 6.76 -16.31 27.75
C LYS A 483 6.22 -15.13 28.55
N GLY A 484 4.90 -14.95 28.53
CA GLY A 484 4.20 -13.97 29.35
C GLY A 484 4.28 -14.30 30.83
N GLY A 485 4.49 -13.31 31.67
CA GLY A 485 4.51 -13.48 33.14
C GLY A 485 5.76 -12.93 33.85
N GLN A 486 6.85 -12.64 33.14
CA GLN A 486 8.07 -12.07 33.75
C GLN A 486 8.03 -10.55 33.90
N GLU A 487 7.35 -9.79 33.01
CA GLU A 487 7.27 -8.32 33.13
C GLU A 487 6.44 -7.85 34.33
N ALA A 488 5.39 -8.60 34.72
CA ALA A 488 4.63 -8.28 35.92
C ALA A 488 5.50 -8.39 37.21
N LYS A 489 6.53 -9.23 37.22
CA LYS A 489 7.49 -9.36 38.33
C LYS A 489 8.58 -8.29 38.24
N ALA A 490 9.11 -7.97 37.07
CA ALA A 490 10.12 -6.94 36.86
C ALA A 490 9.59 -5.53 37.13
N SER A 491 8.38 -5.22 36.66
CA SER A 491 7.73 -3.92 36.91
C SER A 491 7.31 -3.76 38.39
N LYS A 492 6.88 -4.84 39.06
CA LYS A 492 6.64 -4.83 40.52
C LYS A 492 7.93 -4.69 41.31
N ALA A 493 9.01 -5.35 40.90
CA ALA A 493 10.33 -5.23 41.56
C ALA A 493 10.91 -3.81 41.38
N SER A 494 10.83 -3.24 40.18
CA SER A 494 11.27 -1.87 39.91
C SER A 494 10.42 -0.81 40.63
N LYS A 495 9.11 -0.99 40.78
CA LYS A 495 8.24 -0.12 41.57
C LYS A 495 8.51 -0.27 43.06
N ALA A 496 8.76 -1.49 43.55
CA ALA A 496 9.11 -1.74 44.93
C ALA A 496 10.48 -1.14 45.29
N THR A 497 11.48 -1.21 44.41
CA THR A 497 12.80 -0.60 44.62
C THR A 497 12.74 0.93 44.59
N LYS A 498 11.90 1.54 43.71
CA LYS A 498 11.65 2.99 43.71
C LYS A 498 10.92 3.45 44.98
N ALA A 499 9.92 2.70 45.44
CA ALA A 499 9.22 3.00 46.70
C ALA A 499 10.13 2.85 47.94
N ALA A 500 11.01 1.84 47.94
CA ALA A 500 11.98 1.64 49.03
C ALA A 500 13.09 2.71 49.08
N ASN A 501 13.46 3.26 47.92
CA ASN A 501 14.44 4.35 47.85
C ASN A 501 13.83 5.73 48.19
N GLN A 502 12.54 5.94 47.97
CA GLN A 502 11.85 7.15 48.41
C GLN A 502 11.53 7.19 49.91
N ALA A 503 11.51 6.00 50.55
CA ALA A 503 11.31 5.90 52.02
C ALA A 503 12.61 6.09 52.85
N LYS A 504 13.76 6.25 52.21
CA LYS A 504 15.07 6.39 52.89
C LYS A 504 15.66 7.80 52.90
N ASP A 505 14.94 8.81 52.43
CA ASP A 505 15.37 10.22 52.57
C ASP A 505 14.99 10.72 53.97
N PRO A 506 15.98 11.10 54.82
CA PRO A 506 15.69 11.64 56.15
C PRO A 506 15.09 13.04 56.03
N LYS A 507 13.96 13.24 56.68
CA LYS A 507 13.35 14.56 56.88
C LYS A 507 14.35 15.49 57.55
N GLU A 508 14.81 16.49 56.86
CA GLU A 508 15.51 17.65 57.43
C GLU A 508 14.54 18.44 58.31
N VAL A 509 14.85 18.43 59.61
CA VAL A 509 14.10 19.17 60.64
C VAL A 509 14.40 20.66 60.45
N LYS A 510 13.44 21.45 59.98
CA LYS A 510 13.50 22.92 60.04
C LYS A 510 13.29 23.39 61.46
N ASN A 511 14.37 23.86 62.07
CA ASN A 511 14.35 24.65 63.29
C ASN A 511 13.83 26.08 62.98
N THR A 512 12.67 26.42 63.53
CA THR A 512 12.18 27.78 63.62
C THR A 512 12.76 28.41 64.85
N SER A 513 13.57 29.45 64.70
CA SER A 513 13.83 30.43 65.75
C SER A 513 13.42 31.81 65.27
N GLU A 514 12.38 32.34 65.93
CA GLU A 514 12.00 33.75 65.93
C GLU A 514 13.13 34.64 66.41
N VAL A 515 13.37 35.74 65.73
CA VAL A 515 13.86 36.98 66.40
C VAL A 515 13.08 38.14 65.79
N LYS A 516 12.37 38.83 66.69
CA LYS A 516 11.81 40.18 66.57
C LYS A 516 12.92 41.24 66.46
N ALA A 517 12.69 42.28 65.75
CA ALA A 517 12.71 43.67 66.12
C ALA A 517 13.27 44.59 65.03
N GLN A 518 12.55 45.51 64.75
CA GLN A 518 12.49 46.93 64.36
C GLN A 518 12.13 47.19 62.91
#